data_055c03c93a2ccb52242d82ae43662606
#
_entry.id   055c03c93a2ccb52242d82ae43662606
#
_cell.length_a   1.000
_cell.length_b   1.000
_cell.length_c   1.000
_cell.angle_alpha   90.00
_cell.angle_beta   90.00
_cell.angle_gamma   90.00
#
_symmetry.space_group_name_H-M   'P 1'
#
loop_
_entity.id
_entity.type
_entity.pdbx_description
1 polymer ?
#
loop_
_entity_poly.entity_id
_entity_poly.type
_entity_poly.pdbx_seq_one_letter_code
_entity_poly.pdbx_strand_id
1 'polypeptide(L)'
;GDLLVVEGGAGAGGCAIAASTDVPIYIQNSIMIVRSKGISNIRYLRYLLECLVKKGYIDVVCNKATIPHFTKDKLANVPFIVFSQSEQEEIAEYLNEKCAGIDALIVKKQQYLTEIENYKKSLIYEYVTGKKEVV
;
A
#
# COMPACT_ATOMS: atom_id res chain seq x y z
N GLY A 1 1.09 -12.95 -9.68
CA GLY A 1 0.39 -11.92 -10.46
C GLY A 1 -1.07 -11.71 -10.07
N ASP A 2 -1.64 -12.54 -9.17
CA ASP A 2 -2.99 -12.34 -8.65
C ASP A 2 -3.05 -11.10 -7.75
N LEU A 3 -4.15 -10.34 -7.79
CA LEU A 3 -4.41 -9.27 -6.85
C LEU A 3 -5.08 -9.86 -5.61
N LEU A 4 -4.45 -9.72 -4.47
CA LEU A 4 -4.96 -10.14 -3.16
C LEU A 4 -5.65 -8.95 -2.50
N VAL A 5 -6.86 -9.15 -1.98
CA VAL A 5 -7.66 -8.10 -1.33
C VAL A 5 -8.12 -8.58 0.04
N VAL A 6 -7.89 -7.77 1.05
CA VAL A 6 -8.29 -8.07 2.43
C VAL A 6 -9.81 -7.90 2.57
N GLU A 7 -10.49 -8.95 3.04
CA GLU A 7 -11.95 -8.95 3.22
C GLU A 7 -12.37 -8.27 4.53
N GLY A 8 -11.65 -8.49 5.60
CA GLY A 8 -12.15 -8.09 6.93
C GLY A 8 -11.09 -7.49 7.85
N GLY A 9 -11.58 -6.84 8.90
CA GLY A 9 -10.75 -6.23 9.94
C GLY A 9 -10.30 -4.82 9.60
N ALA A 10 -9.35 -4.29 10.37
CA ALA A 10 -8.82 -2.93 10.21
C ALA A 10 -8.15 -2.68 8.85
N GLY A 11 -7.77 -3.74 8.12
CA GLY A 11 -7.17 -3.69 6.81
C GLY A 11 -8.15 -3.92 5.65
N ALA A 12 -9.45 -3.97 5.90
CA ALA A 12 -10.46 -4.26 4.87
C ALA A 12 -10.31 -3.35 3.63
N GLY A 13 -10.32 -3.96 2.45
CA GLY A 13 -10.06 -3.27 1.18
C GLY A 13 -8.58 -3.07 0.83
N GLY A 14 -7.66 -3.28 1.78
CA GLY A 14 -6.23 -3.28 1.49
C GLY A 14 -5.88 -4.33 0.44
N CYS A 15 -4.95 -4.03 -0.46
CA CYS A 15 -4.65 -4.93 -1.56
C CYS A 15 -3.15 -4.95 -1.91
N ALA A 16 -2.70 -6.08 -2.47
CA ALA A 16 -1.35 -6.26 -2.98
C ALA A 16 -1.33 -7.26 -4.14
N ILE A 17 -0.38 -7.11 -5.05
CA ILE A 17 -0.16 -8.10 -6.10
C ILE A 17 0.75 -9.19 -5.55
N ALA A 18 0.32 -10.44 -5.66
CA ALA A 18 1.12 -11.59 -5.25
C ALA A 18 2.41 -11.68 -6.08
N ALA A 19 3.54 -11.79 -5.43
CA ALA A 19 4.81 -12.03 -6.09
C ALA A 19 4.79 -13.40 -6.79
N SER A 20 5.55 -13.51 -7.88
CA SER A 20 5.80 -14.81 -8.49
C SER A 20 6.63 -15.68 -7.53
N THR A 21 6.27 -16.93 -7.40
CA THR A 21 6.97 -17.89 -6.53
C THR A 21 6.87 -19.28 -7.12
N ASP A 22 7.92 -20.07 -6.94
CA ASP A 22 7.97 -21.48 -7.34
C ASP A 22 7.27 -22.41 -6.31
N VAL A 23 6.88 -21.85 -5.18
CA VAL A 23 6.21 -22.61 -4.11
C VAL A 23 4.73 -22.21 -4.05
N PRO A 24 3.80 -23.17 -3.95
CA PRO A 24 2.38 -22.87 -3.77
C PRO A 24 2.13 -22.00 -2.53
N ILE A 25 1.44 -20.89 -2.71
CA ILE A 25 1.00 -20.02 -1.60
C ILE A 25 -0.47 -20.33 -1.30
N TYR A 26 -0.75 -20.58 -0.04
CA TYR A 26 -2.10 -20.73 0.47
C TYR A 26 -2.52 -19.46 1.21
N ILE A 27 -3.74 -19.01 0.96
CA ILE A 27 -4.31 -17.83 1.64
C ILE A 27 -5.37 -18.25 2.66
N GLN A 28 -5.57 -17.42 3.68
CA GLN A 28 -6.66 -17.58 4.64
C GLN A 28 -7.97 -17.01 4.09
N ASN A 29 -9.08 -17.37 4.72
CA ASN A 29 -10.44 -16.97 4.31
C ASN A 29 -10.69 -15.45 4.34
N SER A 30 -9.83 -14.68 5.03
CA SER A 30 -9.89 -13.22 5.07
C SER A 30 -9.26 -12.52 3.88
N ILE A 31 -8.77 -13.26 2.89
CA ILE A 31 -8.14 -12.74 1.67
C ILE A 31 -8.92 -13.22 0.46
N MET A 32 -9.30 -12.30 -0.40
CA MET A 32 -9.88 -12.58 -1.71
C MET A 32 -8.83 -12.55 -2.81
N ILE A 33 -8.98 -13.40 -3.82
CA ILE A 33 -8.14 -13.38 -5.02
C ILE A 33 -8.93 -12.75 -6.16
N VAL A 34 -8.35 -11.74 -6.79
CA VAL A 34 -8.88 -11.10 -8.00
C VAL A 34 -7.97 -11.40 -9.17
N ARG A 35 -8.54 -11.95 -10.24
CA ARG A 35 -7.87 -12.28 -11.49
C ARG A 35 -8.51 -11.55 -12.66
N SER A 36 -7.69 -10.96 -13.50
CA SER A 36 -8.20 -10.40 -14.76
C SER A 36 -8.64 -11.50 -15.72
N LYS A 37 -9.75 -11.25 -16.40
CA LYS A 37 -10.21 -12.08 -17.52
C LYS A 37 -9.75 -11.52 -18.88
N GLY A 38 -8.66 -10.77 -18.91
CA GLY A 38 -8.10 -10.19 -20.14
C GLY A 38 -8.62 -8.80 -20.50
N ILE A 39 -9.52 -8.21 -19.71
CA ILE A 39 -10.12 -6.89 -19.97
C ILE A 39 -9.64 -5.79 -19.00
N SER A 40 -8.92 -6.18 -17.96
CA SER A 40 -8.44 -5.24 -16.96
C SER A 40 -6.98 -5.50 -16.62
N ASN A 41 -6.20 -4.43 -16.48
CA ASN A 41 -4.83 -4.49 -15.98
C ASN A 41 -4.85 -4.62 -14.45
N ILE A 42 -4.21 -5.65 -13.91
CA ILE A 42 -4.18 -5.93 -12.45
C ILE A 42 -3.50 -4.82 -11.66
N ARG A 43 -2.45 -4.19 -12.20
CA ARG A 43 -1.75 -3.08 -11.56
C ARG A 43 -2.65 -1.84 -11.48
N TYR A 44 -3.40 -1.57 -12.55
CA TYR A 44 -4.39 -0.51 -12.57
C TYR A 44 -5.48 -0.73 -11.51
N LEU A 45 -6.03 -1.95 -11.41
CA LEU A 45 -7.02 -2.30 -10.39
C LEU A 45 -6.46 -2.15 -8.96
N ARG A 46 -5.21 -2.46 -8.73
CA ARG A 46 -4.55 -2.21 -7.44
C ARG A 46 -4.58 -0.74 -7.08
N TYR A 47 -4.14 0.14 -7.98
CA TYR A 47 -4.13 1.59 -7.74
C TYR A 47 -5.53 2.15 -7.52
N LEU A 48 -6.51 1.64 -8.27
CA LEU A 48 -7.90 2.02 -8.08
C LEU A 48 -8.39 1.66 -6.68
N LEU A 49 -8.18 0.44 -6.21
CA LEU A 49 -8.58 0.01 -4.88
C LEU A 49 -7.84 0.79 -3.78
N GLU A 50 -6.54 1.02 -3.92
CA GLU A 50 -5.78 1.86 -2.99
C GLU A 50 -6.36 3.29 -2.90
N CYS A 51 -6.76 3.86 -4.02
CA CYS A 51 -7.41 5.18 -4.06
C CYS A 51 -8.75 5.15 -3.32
N LEU A 52 -9.58 4.15 -3.57
CA LEU A 52 -10.89 4.00 -2.94
C LEU A 52 -10.78 3.83 -1.41
N VAL A 53 -9.82 3.02 -0.95
CA VAL A 53 -9.53 2.85 0.48
C VAL A 53 -9.14 4.20 1.10
N LYS A 54 -8.19 4.91 0.49
CA LYS A 54 -7.73 6.23 0.98
C LYS A 54 -8.82 7.29 0.97
N LYS A 55 -9.79 7.21 0.06
CA LYS A 55 -10.95 8.11 -0.01
C LYS A 55 -12.10 7.71 0.92
N GLY A 56 -11.94 6.67 1.73
CA GLY A 56 -12.93 6.23 2.69
C GLY A 56 -14.11 5.46 2.08
N TYR A 57 -14.00 4.98 0.84
CA TYR A 57 -15.07 4.21 0.21
C TYR A 57 -15.44 2.97 1.02
N ILE A 58 -14.45 2.28 1.57
CA ILE A 58 -14.67 1.10 2.40
C ILE A 58 -15.52 1.44 3.64
N ASP A 59 -15.30 2.60 4.23
CA ASP A 59 -16.09 3.08 5.37
C ASP A 59 -17.55 3.36 5.03
N VAL A 60 -17.82 3.68 3.77
CA VAL A 60 -19.18 3.94 3.28
C VAL A 60 -19.92 2.63 3.02
N VAL A 61 -19.27 1.66 2.38
CA VAL A 61 -19.90 0.39 1.98
C VAL A 61 -19.86 -0.68 3.07
N CYS A 62 -18.99 -0.54 4.07
CA CYS A 62 -18.91 -1.42 5.23
C CYS A 62 -19.49 -0.72 6.47
N ASN A 63 -20.27 -1.46 7.24
CA ASN A 63 -20.84 -0.93 8.49
C ASN A 63 -19.71 -0.62 9.48
N LYS A 64 -19.65 0.63 9.99
CA LYS A 64 -18.64 1.06 10.98
C LYS A 64 -18.96 0.62 12.40
N ALA A 65 -20.18 0.18 12.70
CA ALA A 65 -20.58 -0.24 14.04
C ALA A 65 -19.99 -1.62 14.44
N THR A 66 -19.41 -2.33 13.50
CA THR A 66 -18.80 -3.66 13.70
C THR A 66 -17.47 -3.72 12.96
N ILE A 67 -16.80 -4.89 13.02
CA ILE A 67 -15.60 -5.15 12.20
C ILE A 67 -15.98 -5.00 10.73
N PRO A 68 -15.30 -4.13 9.96
CA PRO A 68 -15.62 -3.94 8.55
C PRO A 68 -15.45 -5.25 7.77
N HIS A 69 -16.43 -5.57 6.93
CA HIS A 69 -16.35 -6.68 6.00
C HIS A 69 -16.56 -6.19 4.57
N PHE A 70 -15.49 -6.14 3.81
CA PHE A 70 -15.47 -5.83 2.40
C PHE A 70 -15.59 -7.12 1.59
N THR A 71 -16.80 -7.67 1.56
CA THR A 71 -17.10 -8.97 0.95
C THR A 71 -16.89 -8.97 -0.56
N LYS A 72 -16.84 -10.19 -1.14
CA LYS A 72 -16.75 -10.39 -2.58
C LYS A 72 -17.85 -9.63 -3.35
N ASP A 73 -19.07 -9.61 -2.85
CA ASP A 73 -20.18 -8.90 -3.48
C ASP A 73 -19.97 -7.39 -3.48
N LYS A 74 -19.45 -6.83 -2.40
CA LYS A 74 -19.10 -5.41 -2.33
C LYS A 74 -17.98 -5.07 -3.29
N LEU A 75 -16.95 -5.90 -3.36
CA LEU A 75 -15.85 -5.74 -4.31
C LEU A 75 -16.34 -5.81 -5.76
N ALA A 76 -17.23 -6.76 -6.08
CA ALA A 76 -17.79 -6.90 -7.42
C ALA A 76 -18.66 -5.71 -7.85
N ASN A 77 -19.22 -4.97 -6.90
CA ASN A 77 -20.06 -3.79 -7.15
C ASN A 77 -19.30 -2.44 -6.97
N VAL A 78 -17.98 -2.48 -6.87
CA VAL A 78 -17.17 -1.25 -6.83
C VAL A 78 -17.34 -0.50 -8.16
N PRO A 79 -17.83 0.75 -8.14
CA PRO A 79 -17.89 1.55 -9.36
C PRO A 79 -16.50 2.01 -9.75
N PHE A 80 -16.11 1.83 -10.99
CA PHE A 80 -14.85 2.33 -11.50
C PHE A 80 -14.95 2.74 -12.97
N ILE A 81 -14.07 3.66 -13.36
CA ILE A 81 -13.97 4.08 -14.76
C ILE A 81 -13.22 3.01 -15.52
N VAL A 82 -13.84 2.50 -16.58
CA VAL A 82 -13.23 1.52 -17.47
C VAL A 82 -12.55 2.26 -18.62
N PHE A 83 -11.23 2.35 -18.57
CA PHE A 83 -10.40 2.78 -19.67
C PHE A 83 -10.11 1.62 -20.64
N SER A 84 -9.62 1.94 -21.83
CA SER A 84 -9.09 0.90 -22.73
C SER A 84 -7.93 0.16 -22.03
N GLN A 85 -7.68 -1.10 -22.43
CA GLN A 85 -6.59 -1.88 -21.82
C GLN A 85 -5.22 -1.21 -21.98
N SER A 86 -4.95 -0.58 -23.13
CA SER A 86 -3.72 0.19 -23.36
C SER A 86 -3.59 1.33 -22.39
N GLU A 87 -4.67 2.10 -22.20
CA GLU A 87 -4.67 3.25 -21.31
C GLU A 87 -4.52 2.84 -19.83
N GLN A 88 -5.14 1.71 -19.41
CA GLN A 88 -4.91 1.15 -18.09
C GLN A 88 -3.45 0.75 -17.87
N GLU A 89 -2.79 0.21 -18.89
CA GLU A 89 -1.39 -0.18 -18.85
C GLU A 89 -0.48 1.03 -18.73
N GLU A 90 -0.67 2.06 -19.57
CA GLU A 90 0.06 3.32 -19.52
C GLU A 90 -0.07 4.01 -18.15
N ILE A 91 -1.30 4.08 -17.60
CA ILE A 91 -1.54 4.64 -16.27
C ILE A 91 -0.79 3.82 -15.20
N ALA A 92 -0.86 2.49 -15.26
CA ALA A 92 -0.21 1.63 -14.27
C ALA A 92 1.32 1.73 -14.34
N GLU A 93 1.91 1.80 -15.52
CA GLU A 93 3.35 1.98 -15.70
C GLU A 93 3.82 3.33 -15.17
N TYR A 94 3.13 4.41 -15.55
CA TYR A 94 3.43 5.75 -15.05
C TYR A 94 3.38 5.81 -13.52
N LEU A 95 2.32 5.26 -12.91
CA LEU A 95 2.18 5.24 -11.45
C LEU A 95 3.25 4.38 -10.79
N ASN A 96 3.60 3.23 -11.35
CA ASN A 96 4.68 2.39 -10.83
C ASN A 96 6.01 3.15 -10.78
N GLU A 97 6.38 3.84 -11.88
CA GLU A 97 7.61 4.63 -11.92
C GLU A 97 7.60 5.76 -10.87
N LYS A 98 6.53 6.54 -10.83
CA LYS A 98 6.43 7.69 -9.92
C LYS A 98 6.38 7.26 -8.46
N CYS A 99 5.60 6.24 -8.13
CA CYS A 99 5.52 5.72 -6.76
C CYS A 99 6.86 5.14 -6.31
N ALA A 100 7.54 4.35 -7.15
CA ALA A 100 8.85 3.82 -6.80
C ALA A 100 9.88 4.94 -6.51
N GLY A 101 9.87 6.02 -7.30
CA GLY A 101 10.71 7.19 -7.04
C GLY A 101 10.39 7.89 -5.72
N ILE A 102 9.10 8.03 -5.41
CA ILE A 102 8.64 8.62 -4.15
C ILE A 102 9.04 7.73 -2.97
N ASP A 103 8.82 6.42 -3.07
CA ASP A 103 9.16 5.46 -2.01
C ASP A 103 10.67 5.46 -1.71
N ALA A 104 11.51 5.52 -2.75
CA ALA A 104 12.95 5.65 -2.58
C ALA A 104 13.34 6.96 -1.84
N LEU A 105 12.65 8.06 -2.13
CA LEU A 105 12.85 9.33 -1.40
C LEU A 105 12.39 9.23 0.07
N ILE A 106 11.29 8.55 0.34
CA ILE A 106 10.79 8.31 1.70
C ILE A 106 11.82 7.53 2.50
N VAL A 107 12.33 6.43 1.95
CA VAL A 107 13.38 5.61 2.59
C VAL A 107 14.62 6.45 2.90
N LYS A 108 15.10 7.24 1.93
CA LYS A 108 16.26 8.12 2.12
C LYS A 108 16.03 9.17 3.22
N LYS A 109 14.83 9.77 3.27
CA LYS A 109 14.47 10.74 4.32
C LYS A 109 14.40 10.09 5.69
N GLN A 110 13.91 8.86 5.77
CA GLN A 110 13.86 8.12 7.03
C GLN A 110 15.27 7.79 7.56
N GLN A 111 16.19 7.42 6.68
CA GLN A 111 17.60 7.25 7.04
C GLN A 111 18.21 8.53 7.58
N TYR A 112 17.96 9.66 6.92
CA TYR A 112 18.41 10.98 7.36
C TYR A 112 17.90 11.35 8.76
N LEU A 113 16.62 11.08 9.04
CA LEU A 113 16.05 11.31 10.37
C LEU A 113 16.79 10.49 11.44
N THR A 114 17.06 9.22 11.15
CA THR A 114 17.79 8.34 12.07
C THR A 114 19.22 8.87 12.34
N GLU A 115 19.92 9.34 11.31
CA GLU A 115 21.25 9.94 11.45
C GLU A 115 21.23 11.20 12.31
N ILE A 116 20.26 12.09 12.08
CA ILE A 116 20.10 13.33 12.87
C ILE A 116 19.78 13.00 14.34
N GLU A 117 18.92 12.02 14.59
CA GLU A 117 18.61 11.57 15.96
C GLU A 117 19.86 11.00 16.67
N ASN A 118 20.65 10.21 15.96
CA ASN A 118 21.90 9.66 16.49
C ASN A 118 22.94 10.77 16.76
N TYR A 119 23.06 11.73 15.86
CA TYR A 119 23.92 12.89 16.06
C TYR A 119 23.49 13.71 17.28
N LYS A 120 22.20 13.97 17.46
CA LYS A 120 21.66 14.63 18.65
C LYS A 120 22.03 13.87 19.93
N LYS A 121 21.89 12.55 19.95
CA LYS A 121 22.25 11.71 21.10
C LYS A 121 23.75 11.80 21.40
N SER A 122 24.60 11.78 20.35
CA SER A 122 26.05 11.90 20.48
C SER A 122 26.45 13.25 21.06
N LEU A 123 25.88 14.35 20.56
CA LEU A 123 26.12 15.68 21.09
C LEU A 123 25.78 15.77 22.58
N ILE A 124 24.59 15.33 22.96
CA ILE A 124 24.16 15.32 24.37
C ILE A 124 25.18 14.57 25.23
N TYR A 125 25.56 13.37 24.78
CA TYR A 125 26.52 12.54 25.49
C TYR A 125 27.88 13.21 25.63
N GLU A 126 28.44 13.79 24.56
CA GLU A 126 29.75 14.41 24.54
C GLU A 126 29.83 15.62 25.49
N TYR A 127 28.82 16.47 25.50
CA TYR A 127 28.81 17.67 26.36
C TYR A 127 28.44 17.34 27.81
N VAL A 128 27.49 16.47 28.06
CA VAL A 128 27.07 16.10 29.43
C VAL A 128 28.17 15.31 30.18
N THR A 129 28.96 14.52 29.43
CA THR A 129 30.06 13.74 30.02
C THR A 129 31.39 14.48 30.05
N GLY A 130 31.44 15.75 29.62
CA GLY A 130 32.66 16.55 29.60
C GLY A 130 33.69 16.13 28.52
N LYS A 131 33.26 15.32 27.54
CA LYS A 131 34.14 14.97 26.41
C LYS A 131 34.33 16.11 25.42
N LYS A 132 33.42 17.06 25.42
CA LYS A 132 33.53 18.34 24.72
C LYS A 132 33.14 19.49 25.64
N GLU A 133 33.85 20.60 25.52
CA GLU A 133 33.57 21.84 26.22
C GLU A 133 32.70 22.77 25.35
N VAL A 134 31.84 23.55 26.00
CA VAL A 134 31.11 24.64 25.34
C VAL A 134 32.07 25.79 25.15
N VAL A 135 32.40 26.09 23.89
CA VAL A 135 33.28 27.23 23.54
C VAL A 135 32.42 28.47 23.30
#